data_81f746f1c18905af9bfe45ca38e073e8
#
_entry.id   81f746f1c18905af9bfe45ca38e073e8
#
_cell.length_a   1.000
_cell.length_b   1.000
_cell.length_c   1.000
_cell.angle_alpha   90.00
_cell.angle_beta   90.00
_cell.angle_gamma   90.00
#
_symmetry.space_group_name_H-M   'P 1'
#
loop_
_entity.id
_entity.type
_entity.pdbx_description
1 polymer ?
#
loop_
_entity_poly.entity_id
_entity_poly.type
_entity_poly.pdbx_seq_one_letter_code
_entity_poly.pdbx_strand_id
1 'polypeptide(L)'
;MDKTKIHKMWIADQGDGTYSNPILYTDYSDPDAIRVGEDYFMIASSFCNTPAVPLLHSKDLVNWKVINYIMDKLPFEYYDKPVHGCGTWAPAIRFHEGTYYVFIPMPDEGIMMCKTTDPWGKWSEPVYVRKVVGWIDPCPFWDEDGKAYMVTAFARSRIGFKSMLYMSPIEPDCSGVLDDGQFIYDGHATQPTIEGPKLYKRNGYYYIFAPAGGVKPGWQTVLRSKNIYGPWEEKIVLHQGNSPVNGPHQGAWVDTPDGQDWFLHFQDVGNAGRIVHLQPMHWENDWPVIGVNAVDGCGEPVLRYKKPEVGAAYPIDTPEDSDFFEGDRLGLQWQWNANYKKEWYDLKDGQLLLHAQTADPKTQLCDISNLLLQKWPAPEFSTTTCLHLEQMKDGDVAGLVSLGGCYTALAVQKINGKMSLQQRTGNWTKDDEVRTGLGEWNSDVIYIQMKVEKETYRTFYVGTTEENLQPVGQMVEATPGRWVGVKDGLFAINEQGAAGGSVAADYFVYQSL
;
A
#
# COMPACT_ATOMS: atom_id res chain seq x y z
N MET A 1 -4.42 -15.35 -24.45
CA MET A 1 -4.65 -13.88 -24.32
C MET A 1 -3.72 -13.10 -25.24
N ASP A 2 -4.19 -12.04 -25.89
CA ASP A 2 -3.39 -11.19 -26.78
C ASP A 2 -2.78 -10.04 -25.95
N LYS A 3 -1.48 -10.10 -25.68
CA LYS A 3 -0.74 -9.12 -24.86
C LYS A 3 -0.81 -7.70 -25.40
N THR A 4 -0.98 -7.53 -26.71
CA THR A 4 -1.04 -6.20 -27.34
C THR A 4 -2.32 -5.43 -27.01
N LYS A 5 -3.32 -6.12 -26.45
CA LYS A 5 -4.60 -5.55 -26.00
C LYS A 5 -4.67 -5.27 -24.51
N ILE A 6 -3.58 -5.56 -23.78
CA ILE A 6 -3.51 -5.28 -22.34
C ILE A 6 -2.97 -3.88 -22.17
N HIS A 7 -3.73 -3.05 -21.48
CA HIS A 7 -3.43 -1.67 -21.19
C HIS A 7 -3.42 -1.44 -19.68
N LYS A 8 -2.63 -0.48 -19.24
CA LYS A 8 -2.62 -0.05 -17.84
C LYS A 8 -4.00 0.40 -17.39
N MET A 9 -4.41 -0.06 -16.23
CA MET A 9 -5.75 0.21 -15.70
C MET A 9 -5.94 1.65 -15.25
N TRP A 10 -4.88 2.31 -14.79
CA TRP A 10 -4.94 3.69 -14.34
C TRP A 10 -3.76 4.50 -14.87
N ILE A 11 -4.06 5.62 -15.51
CA ILE A 11 -3.08 6.57 -16.04
C ILE A 11 -3.52 7.98 -15.60
N ALA A 12 -2.72 8.59 -14.74
CA ALA A 12 -2.99 9.95 -14.25
C ALA A 12 -2.60 11.04 -15.25
N ASP A 13 -1.49 10.85 -15.98
CA ASP A 13 -1.00 11.78 -16.99
C ASP A 13 -1.91 11.80 -18.22
N GLN A 14 -2.45 12.95 -18.55
CA GLN A 14 -3.43 13.09 -19.66
C GLN A 14 -2.76 13.29 -21.02
N GLY A 15 -1.41 13.36 -21.09
CA GLY A 15 -0.67 13.57 -22.32
C GLY A 15 -0.75 14.98 -22.91
N ASP A 16 -1.48 15.89 -22.28
CA ASP A 16 -1.70 17.27 -22.71
C ASP A 16 -1.05 18.33 -21.80
N GLY A 17 -0.14 17.90 -20.93
CA GLY A 17 0.49 18.76 -19.92
C GLY A 17 -0.32 18.89 -18.63
N THR A 18 -1.39 18.13 -18.48
CA THR A 18 -2.19 18.05 -17.26
C THR A 18 -2.17 16.64 -16.67
N TYR A 19 -2.54 16.52 -15.41
CA TYR A 19 -2.82 15.25 -14.76
C TYR A 19 -4.20 15.26 -14.11
N SER A 20 -4.75 14.08 -13.86
CA SER A 20 -5.97 13.87 -13.09
C SER A 20 -5.66 13.14 -11.79
N ASN A 21 -6.26 13.60 -10.70
CA ASN A 21 -6.23 12.91 -9.42
C ASN A 21 -7.31 11.81 -9.33
N PRO A 22 -7.03 10.71 -8.62
CA PRO A 22 -5.76 10.41 -7.94
C PRO A 22 -4.61 10.13 -8.92
N ILE A 23 -3.39 10.46 -8.53
CA ILE A 23 -2.22 10.10 -9.36
C ILE A 23 -1.94 8.59 -9.32
N LEU A 24 -2.36 7.90 -8.26
CA LEU A 24 -2.34 6.44 -8.15
C LEU A 24 -3.70 5.97 -7.61
N TYR A 25 -4.43 5.22 -8.43
CA TYR A 25 -5.67 4.54 -8.01
C TYR A 25 -5.36 3.15 -7.48
N THR A 26 -4.54 3.10 -6.43
CA THR A 26 -4.05 1.85 -5.83
C THR A 26 -3.72 2.15 -4.38
N ASP A 27 -3.92 1.18 -3.49
CA ASP A 27 -3.70 1.30 -2.04
C ASP A 27 -2.21 1.51 -1.69
N TYR A 28 -1.71 2.73 -1.86
CA TYR A 28 -0.42 3.17 -1.33
C TYR A 28 -0.66 4.05 -0.11
N SER A 29 -1.07 3.39 0.97
CA SER A 29 -1.47 4.00 2.24
C SER A 29 -0.34 4.77 2.90
N ASP A 30 -0.67 5.93 3.49
CA ASP A 30 0.24 6.73 4.30
C ASP A 30 1.51 7.16 3.54
N PRO A 31 1.38 7.76 2.34
CA PRO A 31 2.52 8.09 1.51
C PRO A 31 3.42 9.12 2.17
N ASP A 32 4.74 8.88 2.14
CA ASP A 32 5.76 9.89 2.41
C ASP A 32 6.72 9.95 1.22
N ALA A 33 7.12 11.15 0.81
CA ALA A 33 7.93 11.35 -0.38
C ALA A 33 9.03 12.40 -0.17
N ILE A 34 10.11 12.22 -0.92
CA ILE A 34 11.24 13.17 -0.97
C ILE A 34 11.69 13.37 -2.41
N ARG A 35 12.37 14.50 -2.66
CA ARG A 35 13.17 14.74 -3.86
C ARG A 35 14.66 14.61 -3.54
N VAL A 36 15.38 13.93 -4.42
CA VAL A 36 16.86 13.88 -4.39
C VAL A 36 17.38 14.17 -5.79
N GLY A 37 17.90 15.37 -6.00
CA GLY A 37 18.26 15.84 -7.33
C GLY A 37 17.02 16.02 -8.23
N GLU A 38 16.95 15.25 -9.30
CA GLU A 38 15.82 15.20 -10.25
C GLU A 38 14.88 14.01 -9.99
N ASP A 39 15.15 13.21 -8.97
CA ASP A 39 14.42 12.00 -8.64
C ASP A 39 13.48 12.20 -7.47
N TYR A 40 12.27 11.67 -7.58
CA TYR A 40 11.31 11.61 -6.50
C TYR A 40 11.14 10.17 -6.02
N PHE A 41 11.15 9.99 -4.72
CA PHE A 41 10.96 8.70 -4.08
C PHE A 41 9.78 8.77 -3.13
N MET A 42 8.88 7.79 -3.21
CA MET A 42 7.73 7.67 -2.33
C MET A 42 7.68 6.27 -1.72
N ILE A 43 7.32 6.18 -0.45
CA ILE A 43 7.09 4.93 0.27
C ILE A 43 5.67 4.88 0.82
N ALA A 44 5.20 3.68 1.13
CA ALA A 44 3.87 3.47 1.70
C ALA A 44 3.84 2.31 2.69
N SER A 45 2.78 2.23 3.50
CA SER A 45 2.50 1.13 4.42
C SER A 45 2.31 -0.19 3.69
N SER A 46 2.66 -1.31 4.31
CA SER A 46 2.42 -2.67 3.82
C SER A 46 1.71 -3.57 4.83
N PHE A 47 1.62 -3.14 6.08
CA PHE A 47 1.12 -3.96 7.17
C PHE A 47 1.89 -5.29 7.26
N CYS A 48 1.20 -6.45 7.30
CA CYS A 48 1.86 -7.76 7.36
C CYS A 48 2.22 -8.36 5.99
N ASN A 49 1.94 -7.66 4.89
CA ASN A 49 2.26 -8.17 3.55
C ASN A 49 3.74 -8.00 3.21
N THR A 50 4.31 -9.01 2.53
CA THR A 50 5.73 -9.02 2.14
C THR A 50 5.94 -9.29 0.64
N PRO A 51 6.97 -8.72 -0.01
CA PRO A 51 7.94 -7.76 0.53
C PRO A 51 7.27 -6.51 1.09
N ALA A 52 7.88 -5.85 2.10
CA ALA A 52 7.22 -4.78 2.86
C ALA A 52 7.82 -3.39 2.56
N VAL A 53 6.97 -2.37 2.69
CA VAL A 53 7.27 -0.97 2.43
C VAL A 53 7.72 -0.76 0.97
N PRO A 54 6.77 -0.67 0.02
CA PRO A 54 7.08 -0.41 -1.38
C PRO A 54 7.78 0.94 -1.53
N LEU A 55 8.79 0.97 -2.38
CA LEU A 55 9.49 2.16 -2.81
C LEU A 55 9.11 2.46 -4.26
N LEU A 56 8.47 3.61 -4.47
CA LEU A 56 8.11 4.10 -5.78
C LEU A 56 9.05 5.23 -6.20
N HIS A 57 9.24 5.36 -7.49
CA HIS A 57 10.07 6.38 -8.11
C HIS A 57 9.30 7.14 -9.18
N SER A 58 9.54 8.44 -9.28
CA SER A 58 9.04 9.33 -10.32
C SER A 58 10.09 10.36 -10.71
N LYS A 59 9.97 10.91 -11.92
CA LYS A 59 10.72 12.07 -12.38
C LYS A 59 9.88 13.35 -12.44
N ASP A 60 8.55 13.25 -12.23
CA ASP A 60 7.63 14.36 -12.46
C ASP A 60 6.46 14.44 -11.45
N LEU A 61 6.49 13.63 -10.37
CA LEU A 61 5.44 13.52 -9.34
C LEU A 61 4.10 12.96 -9.83
N VAL A 62 3.92 12.71 -11.12
CA VAL A 62 2.68 12.20 -11.73
C VAL A 62 2.83 10.76 -12.19
N ASN A 63 3.92 10.48 -12.89
CA ASN A 63 4.24 9.16 -13.41
C ASN A 63 5.11 8.39 -12.42
N TRP A 64 4.55 7.38 -11.76
CA TRP A 64 5.20 6.61 -10.71
C TRP A 64 5.33 5.14 -11.09
N LYS A 65 6.39 4.50 -10.65
CA LYS A 65 6.56 3.04 -10.72
C LYS A 65 7.16 2.50 -9.43
N VAL A 66 6.82 1.29 -9.08
CA VAL A 66 7.49 0.56 -7.99
C VAL A 66 8.87 0.15 -8.48
N ILE A 67 9.90 0.49 -7.72
CA ILE A 67 11.30 0.17 -8.08
C ILE A 67 11.93 -0.83 -7.12
N ASN A 68 11.41 -0.93 -5.88
CA ASN A 68 11.98 -1.77 -4.84
C ASN A 68 11.00 -1.93 -3.67
N TYR A 69 11.42 -2.71 -2.69
CA TYR A 69 10.86 -2.79 -1.35
C TYR A 69 11.97 -2.60 -0.31
N ILE A 70 11.63 -1.95 0.80
CA ILE A 70 12.61 -1.65 1.87
C ILE A 70 12.99 -2.92 2.64
N MET A 71 12.04 -3.83 2.84
CA MET A 71 12.26 -5.10 3.53
C MET A 71 11.71 -6.26 2.72
N ASP A 72 12.52 -7.30 2.53
CA ASP A 72 12.09 -8.54 1.89
C ASP A 72 11.09 -9.31 2.77
N LYS A 73 11.33 -9.31 4.09
CA LYS A 73 10.48 -9.95 5.10
C LYS A 73 10.40 -9.09 6.35
N LEU A 74 9.33 -9.26 7.11
CA LEU A 74 9.21 -8.71 8.45
C LEU A 74 10.12 -9.49 9.43
N PRO A 75 10.81 -8.82 10.36
CA PRO A 75 11.90 -9.42 11.13
C PRO A 75 11.48 -10.36 12.27
N PHE A 76 10.19 -10.72 12.36
CA PHE A 76 9.65 -11.56 13.44
C PHE A 76 8.94 -12.79 12.88
N GLU A 77 9.25 -13.97 13.43
CA GLU A 77 8.73 -15.26 12.99
C GLU A 77 7.19 -15.36 13.03
N TYR A 78 6.54 -14.67 13.95
CA TYR A 78 5.07 -14.70 14.00
C TYR A 78 4.40 -14.02 12.80
N TYR A 79 5.13 -13.23 12.01
CA TYR A 79 4.69 -12.75 10.69
C TYR A 79 4.86 -13.78 9.55
N ASP A 80 5.29 -14.99 9.86
CA ASP A 80 5.15 -16.12 8.93
C ASP A 80 3.68 -16.53 8.74
N LYS A 81 2.79 -15.93 9.53
CA LYS A 81 1.33 -15.98 9.39
C LYS A 81 0.76 -14.58 9.23
N PRO A 82 -0.40 -14.43 8.57
CA PRO A 82 -1.08 -13.15 8.49
C PRO A 82 -1.45 -12.63 9.88
N VAL A 83 -1.10 -11.38 10.16
CA VAL A 83 -1.47 -10.66 11.39
C VAL A 83 -2.15 -9.36 10.97
N HIS A 84 -3.42 -9.47 10.60
CA HIS A 84 -4.18 -8.38 10.01
C HIS A 84 -4.19 -7.12 10.86
N GLY A 85 -3.76 -5.99 10.26
CA GLY A 85 -3.66 -4.68 10.92
C GLY A 85 -2.42 -4.52 11.82
N CYS A 86 -1.45 -5.44 11.78
CA CYS A 86 -0.12 -5.33 12.39
C CYS A 86 0.96 -5.23 11.30
N GLY A 87 2.22 -5.13 11.69
CA GLY A 87 3.36 -5.00 10.78
C GLY A 87 3.74 -3.55 10.50
N THR A 88 4.12 -3.23 9.28
CA THR A 88 4.65 -1.92 8.89
C THR A 88 3.54 -0.91 8.63
N TRP A 89 3.44 0.11 9.49
CA TRP A 89 2.51 1.21 9.35
C TRP A 89 3.20 2.40 8.65
N ALA A 90 2.64 3.58 8.72
CA ALA A 90 3.06 4.83 8.06
C ALA A 90 4.58 5.11 8.18
N PRO A 91 5.40 4.72 7.20
CA PRO A 91 6.83 4.95 7.26
C PRO A 91 7.18 6.39 6.85
N ALA A 92 8.42 6.79 7.14
CA ALA A 92 8.96 8.05 6.65
C ALA A 92 10.31 7.83 5.95
N ILE A 93 10.50 8.48 4.79
CA ILE A 93 11.76 8.47 4.04
C ILE A 93 12.43 9.83 4.14
N ARG A 94 13.75 9.83 4.38
CA ARG A 94 14.58 11.05 4.35
C ARG A 94 15.93 10.76 3.69
N PHE A 95 16.52 11.81 3.15
CA PHE A 95 17.87 11.76 2.59
C PHE A 95 18.77 12.73 3.34
N HIS A 96 19.88 12.21 3.86
CA HIS A 96 20.84 13.00 4.61
C HIS A 96 22.26 12.52 4.31
N GLU A 97 23.17 13.44 3.96
CA GLU A 97 24.59 13.17 3.70
C GLU A 97 24.84 11.94 2.77
N GLY A 98 24.12 11.88 1.63
CA GLY A 98 24.30 10.82 0.64
C GLY A 98 23.63 9.50 0.99
N THR A 99 22.87 9.42 2.08
CA THR A 99 22.20 8.20 2.57
C THR A 99 20.70 8.40 2.64
N TYR A 100 19.95 7.43 2.15
CA TYR A 100 18.51 7.31 2.33
C TYR A 100 18.22 6.57 3.63
N TYR A 101 17.33 7.12 4.44
CA TYR A 101 16.85 6.54 5.69
C TYR A 101 15.35 6.32 5.59
N VAL A 102 14.88 5.14 5.95
CA VAL A 102 13.45 4.84 6.08
C VAL A 102 13.16 4.41 7.51
N PHE A 103 12.34 5.20 8.19
CA PHE A 103 11.85 4.92 9.54
C PHE A 103 10.52 4.19 9.44
N ILE A 104 10.42 3.04 10.06
CA ILE A 104 9.32 2.09 9.91
C ILE A 104 8.70 1.83 11.27
N PRO A 105 7.51 2.36 11.54
CA PRO A 105 6.81 2.01 12.77
C PRO A 105 6.17 0.63 12.63
N MET A 106 6.47 -0.23 13.56
CA MET A 106 5.77 -1.48 13.82
C MET A 106 5.14 -1.33 15.22
N PRO A 107 3.84 -0.97 15.32
CA PRO A 107 3.27 -0.45 16.57
C PRO A 107 3.27 -1.43 17.73
N ASP A 108 3.41 -2.72 17.45
CA ASP A 108 3.47 -3.79 18.46
C ASP A 108 4.92 -4.06 18.92
N GLU A 109 5.93 -3.64 18.12
CA GLU A 109 7.34 -3.93 18.36
C GLU A 109 8.20 -2.67 18.63
N GLY A 110 7.95 -1.60 17.88
CA GLY A 110 8.70 -0.35 18.01
C GLY A 110 8.95 0.37 16.70
N ILE A 111 9.90 1.29 16.72
CA ILE A 111 10.35 2.03 15.53
C ILE A 111 11.65 1.43 15.04
N MET A 112 11.64 0.99 13.79
CA MET A 112 12.81 0.45 13.11
C MET A 112 13.30 1.43 12.04
N MET A 113 14.55 1.25 11.59
CA MET A 113 15.15 2.00 10.52
C MET A 113 15.92 1.07 9.59
N CYS A 114 15.74 1.28 8.28
CA CYS A 114 16.59 0.75 7.22
C CYS A 114 17.26 1.90 6.48
N LYS A 115 18.47 1.69 5.95
CA LYS A 115 19.20 2.70 5.17
C LYS A 115 19.94 2.12 3.99
N THR A 116 20.20 2.97 2.99
CA THR A 116 21.00 2.64 1.81
C THR A 116 21.59 3.91 1.18
N THR A 117 22.64 3.76 0.38
CA THR A 117 23.14 4.82 -0.52
C THR A 117 22.63 4.65 -1.95
N ASP A 118 21.99 3.51 -2.26
CA ASP A 118 21.39 3.21 -3.56
C ASP A 118 19.96 2.69 -3.38
N PRO A 119 18.92 3.50 -3.66
CA PRO A 119 17.53 3.11 -3.46
C PRO A 119 17.04 1.99 -4.39
N TRP A 120 17.72 1.76 -5.53
CA TRP A 120 17.44 0.62 -6.42
C TRP A 120 18.10 -0.67 -5.97
N GLY A 121 19.12 -0.56 -5.11
CA GLY A 121 19.90 -1.70 -4.58
C GLY A 121 19.31 -2.29 -3.31
N LYS A 122 20.16 -3.00 -2.58
CA LYS A 122 19.79 -3.62 -1.31
C LYS A 122 19.75 -2.57 -0.19
N TRP A 123 18.69 -2.61 0.61
CA TRP A 123 18.58 -1.87 1.87
C TRP A 123 19.24 -2.65 3.01
N SER A 124 19.65 -1.96 4.06
CA SER A 124 20.18 -2.60 5.26
C SER A 124 19.12 -3.46 5.95
N GLU A 125 19.55 -4.43 6.75
CA GLU A 125 18.66 -5.08 7.70
C GLU A 125 18.05 -4.04 8.65
N PRO A 126 16.78 -4.22 9.10
CA PRO A 126 16.13 -3.30 10.01
C PRO A 126 16.80 -3.29 11.39
N VAL A 127 17.05 -2.11 11.92
CA VAL A 127 17.55 -1.91 13.28
C VAL A 127 16.56 -1.11 14.10
N TYR A 128 16.48 -1.37 15.41
CA TYR A 128 15.66 -0.56 16.30
C TYR A 128 16.25 0.85 16.48
N VAL A 129 15.43 1.85 16.23
CA VAL A 129 15.65 3.22 16.73
C VAL A 129 15.10 3.33 18.16
N ARG A 130 13.91 2.76 18.39
CA ARG A 130 13.32 2.67 19.73
C ARG A 130 12.41 1.45 19.83
N LYS A 131 12.66 0.62 20.83
CA LYS A 131 11.79 -0.51 21.16
C LYS A 131 10.68 -0.02 22.10
N VAL A 132 9.47 0.18 21.56
CA VAL A 132 8.35 0.77 22.29
C VAL A 132 7.02 0.43 21.61
N VAL A 133 5.99 0.06 22.38
CA VAL A 133 4.66 -0.22 21.85
C VAL A 133 3.89 1.08 21.63
N GLY A 134 3.10 1.12 20.55
CA GLY A 134 2.10 2.17 20.29
C GLY A 134 2.63 3.49 19.76
N TRP A 135 3.93 3.60 19.46
CA TRP A 135 4.48 4.75 18.76
C TRP A 135 4.35 4.53 17.25
N ILE A 136 3.84 5.56 16.56
CA ILE A 136 3.55 5.51 15.13
C ILE A 136 4.07 6.76 14.41
N ASP A 137 4.09 6.70 13.09
CA ASP A 137 4.34 7.82 12.19
C ASP A 137 5.66 8.57 12.50
N PRO A 138 6.79 7.87 12.67
CA PRO A 138 8.06 8.51 12.98
C PRO A 138 8.55 9.32 11.79
N CYS A 139 9.03 10.54 12.04
CA CYS A 139 9.71 11.32 11.02
C CYS A 139 11.04 11.84 11.57
N PRO A 140 12.19 11.39 11.05
CA PRO A 140 13.49 11.90 11.42
C PRO A 140 13.75 13.25 10.77
N PHE A 141 14.56 14.06 11.43
CA PHE A 141 14.98 15.36 10.97
C PHE A 141 16.39 15.69 11.50
N TRP A 142 17.26 16.17 10.63
CA TRP A 142 18.59 16.69 10.98
C TRP A 142 18.58 18.22 10.89
N ASP A 143 18.97 18.86 11.98
CA ASP A 143 19.06 20.32 12.05
C ASP A 143 20.44 20.82 11.61
N GLU A 144 20.53 22.10 11.31
CA GLU A 144 21.75 22.78 10.84
C GLU A 144 22.89 22.78 11.90
N ASP A 145 22.55 22.58 13.18
CA ASP A 145 23.50 22.45 14.27
C ASP A 145 24.10 21.03 14.43
N GLY A 146 23.75 20.12 13.52
CA GLY A 146 24.23 18.74 13.51
C GLY A 146 23.47 17.79 14.44
N LYS A 147 22.44 18.29 15.13
CA LYS A 147 21.57 17.44 15.95
C LYS A 147 20.48 16.79 15.10
N ALA A 148 20.04 15.63 15.54
CA ALA A 148 18.95 14.92 14.91
C ALA A 148 17.78 14.71 15.89
N TYR A 149 16.58 14.70 15.34
CA TYR A 149 15.34 14.58 16.08
C TYR A 149 14.39 13.61 15.38
N MET A 150 13.45 13.04 16.12
CA MET A 150 12.36 12.25 15.59
C MET A 150 11.05 12.73 16.19
N VAL A 151 10.12 13.19 15.35
CA VAL A 151 8.74 13.45 15.77
C VAL A 151 7.90 12.20 15.56
N THR A 152 6.97 11.90 16.48
CA THR A 152 6.09 10.72 16.45
C THR A 152 4.68 11.05 16.91
N ALA A 153 3.73 10.18 16.57
CA ALA A 153 2.37 10.15 17.08
C ALA A 153 2.10 8.84 17.85
N PHE A 154 0.84 8.61 18.27
CA PHE A 154 0.47 7.50 19.15
C PHE A 154 -0.75 6.74 18.67
N ALA A 155 -0.69 5.41 18.72
CA ALA A 155 -1.76 4.49 18.36
C ALA A 155 -2.68 4.19 19.55
N ARG A 156 -3.85 4.82 19.61
CA ARG A 156 -4.85 4.53 20.64
C ARG A 156 -5.17 3.03 20.75
N SER A 157 -5.17 2.33 19.64
CA SER A 157 -5.45 0.89 19.59
C SER A 157 -4.44 0.02 20.35
N ARG A 158 -3.25 0.58 20.69
CA ARG A 158 -2.17 -0.12 21.39
C ARG A 158 -1.97 0.39 22.82
N ILE A 159 -2.06 1.70 23.04
CA ILE A 159 -1.71 2.32 24.32
C ILE A 159 -2.82 3.18 24.92
N GLY A 160 -4.01 3.21 24.32
CA GLY A 160 -5.21 3.82 24.90
C GLY A 160 -5.38 5.32 24.65
N PHE A 161 -4.37 6.05 24.15
CA PHE A 161 -4.47 7.47 23.81
C PHE A 161 -3.92 7.77 22.41
N LYS A 162 -4.25 8.95 21.88
CA LYS A 162 -3.82 9.51 20.58
C LYS A 162 -3.92 11.03 20.64
N SER A 163 -3.84 11.71 19.51
CA SER A 163 -4.03 13.16 19.35
C SER A 163 -2.93 13.99 20.02
N MET A 164 -1.75 13.44 20.15
CA MET A 164 -0.57 14.11 20.71
C MET A 164 0.64 13.85 19.82
N LEU A 165 1.55 14.82 19.76
CA LEU A 165 2.84 14.68 19.10
C LEU A 165 3.98 14.73 20.11
N TYR A 166 5.01 13.95 19.81
CA TYR A 166 6.16 13.77 20.69
C TYR A 166 7.47 13.96 19.93
N MET A 167 8.44 14.62 20.54
CA MET A 167 9.76 14.87 19.96
C MET A 167 10.82 14.16 20.79
N SER A 168 11.61 13.31 20.14
CA SER A 168 12.80 12.67 20.74
C SER A 168 14.04 13.15 20.03
N PRO A 169 15.08 13.64 20.74
CA PRO A 169 16.41 13.73 20.16
C PRO A 169 16.94 12.33 19.88
N ILE A 170 17.56 12.16 18.73
CA ILE A 170 18.11 10.86 18.29
C ILE A 170 19.59 11.01 17.94
N GLU A 171 20.32 9.90 17.94
CA GLU A 171 21.67 9.88 17.41
C GLU A 171 21.67 10.33 15.94
N PRO A 172 22.64 11.15 15.48
CA PRO A 172 22.67 11.62 14.09
C PRO A 172 22.77 10.49 13.05
N ASP A 173 23.30 9.33 13.41
CA ASP A 173 23.35 8.13 12.58
C ASP A 173 22.07 7.27 12.67
N CYS A 174 21.07 7.73 13.44
CA CYS A 174 19.79 7.09 13.70
C CYS A 174 19.88 5.74 14.43
N SER A 175 20.96 5.47 15.14
CA SER A 175 21.16 4.22 15.88
C SER A 175 20.32 4.11 17.17
N GLY A 176 19.68 5.19 17.61
CA GLY A 176 18.85 5.19 18.81
C GLY A 176 18.39 6.58 19.24
N VAL A 177 17.63 6.62 20.33
CA VAL A 177 17.22 7.88 21.00
C VAL A 177 18.26 8.27 22.04
N LEU A 178 18.49 9.58 22.18
CA LEU A 178 19.47 10.16 23.13
C LEU A 178 18.89 10.31 24.54
N ASP A 179 17.58 10.58 24.63
CA ASP A 179 16.85 10.72 25.89
C ASP A 179 15.37 10.37 25.72
N ASP A 180 14.59 10.53 26.79
CA ASP A 180 13.17 10.21 26.78
C ASP A 180 12.34 11.14 25.89
N GLY A 181 12.85 12.31 25.50
CA GLY A 181 12.11 13.30 24.72
C GLY A 181 10.97 13.96 25.49
N GLN A 182 10.06 14.63 24.77
CA GLN A 182 8.90 15.29 25.40
C GLN A 182 7.71 15.46 24.47
N PHE A 183 6.52 15.61 25.06
CA PHE A 183 5.33 16.05 24.34
C PHE A 183 5.53 17.49 23.84
N ILE A 184 5.24 17.70 22.57
CA ILE A 184 5.42 19.02 21.93
C ILE A 184 4.09 19.65 21.51
N TYR A 185 3.02 18.84 21.37
CA TYR A 185 1.71 19.33 20.96
C TYR A 185 0.59 18.41 21.47
N ASP A 186 -0.47 19.01 22.02
CA ASP A 186 -1.70 18.35 22.43
C ASP A 186 -2.86 18.82 21.56
N GLY A 187 -3.31 17.95 20.65
CA GLY A 187 -4.37 18.23 19.70
C GLY A 187 -5.78 17.86 20.15
N HIS A 188 -5.98 17.40 21.39
CA HIS A 188 -7.30 16.94 21.82
C HIS A 188 -8.41 17.96 21.66
N ALA A 189 -8.11 19.25 21.86
CA ALA A 189 -9.11 20.33 21.82
C ALA A 189 -9.37 20.84 20.39
N THR A 190 -8.34 21.00 19.57
CA THR A 190 -8.41 21.72 18.27
C THR A 190 -8.09 20.83 17.07
N GLN A 191 -7.25 19.83 17.26
CA GLN A 191 -6.77 18.92 16.20
C GLN A 191 -6.95 17.44 16.63
N PRO A 192 -8.18 16.98 16.91
CA PRO A 192 -8.43 15.61 17.36
C PRO A 192 -7.91 14.62 16.32
N THR A 193 -7.31 13.53 16.81
CA THR A 193 -6.66 12.52 15.94
C THR A 193 -5.51 13.08 15.11
N ILE A 194 -4.78 14.12 15.60
CA ILE A 194 -3.56 14.54 14.93
C ILE A 194 -2.55 13.40 14.96
N GLU A 195 -2.00 13.06 13.79
CA GLU A 195 -1.08 11.94 13.56
C GLU A 195 -0.24 12.23 12.31
N GLY A 196 0.57 11.29 11.79
CA GLY A 196 1.29 11.44 10.54
C GLY A 196 2.26 12.62 10.45
N PRO A 197 2.96 13.05 11.52
CA PRO A 197 3.77 14.25 11.48
C PRO A 197 4.95 14.13 10.52
N LYS A 198 5.15 15.15 9.67
CA LYS A 198 6.32 15.31 8.81
C LYS A 198 7.00 16.65 9.15
N LEU A 199 8.25 16.58 9.62
CA LEU A 199 9.00 17.73 10.09
C LEU A 199 9.89 18.31 9.00
N TYR A 200 9.80 19.62 8.81
CA TYR A 200 10.57 20.40 7.84
C TYR A 200 11.09 21.70 8.46
N LYS A 201 12.08 22.34 7.83
CA LYS A 201 12.57 23.67 8.19
C LYS A 201 12.59 24.58 6.96
N ARG A 202 12.08 25.80 7.10
CA ARG A 202 12.07 26.83 6.04
C ARG A 202 12.04 28.22 6.65
N ASN A 203 12.85 29.13 6.11
CA ASN A 203 12.89 30.54 6.52
C ASN A 203 13.04 30.74 8.04
N GLY A 204 13.81 29.87 8.72
CA GLY A 204 14.03 29.94 10.17
C GLY A 204 12.83 29.49 11.02
N TYR A 205 11.82 28.87 10.42
CA TYR A 205 10.74 28.18 11.11
C TYR A 205 10.85 26.67 10.94
N TYR A 206 10.48 25.94 11.97
CA TYR A 206 10.14 24.52 11.92
C TYR A 206 8.67 24.36 11.57
N TYR A 207 8.36 23.39 10.74
CA TYR A 207 7.01 23.05 10.30
C TYR A 207 6.74 21.58 10.55
N ILE A 208 5.61 21.26 11.17
CA ILE A 208 5.11 19.90 11.25
C ILE A 208 3.81 19.85 10.42
N PHE A 209 3.85 19.14 9.30
CA PHE A 209 2.67 18.81 8.53
C PHE A 209 2.06 17.56 9.15
N ALA A 210 0.87 17.67 9.71
CA ALA A 210 0.21 16.58 10.40
C ALA A 210 -1.31 16.61 10.14
N PRO A 211 -1.91 15.56 9.57
CA PRO A 211 -3.35 15.49 9.40
C PRO A 211 -4.06 15.32 10.74
N ALA A 212 -5.31 15.77 10.80
CA ALA A 212 -6.19 15.62 11.95
C ALA A 212 -7.63 15.30 11.53
N GLY A 213 -8.52 15.04 12.47
CA GLY A 213 -9.94 14.75 12.21
C GLY A 213 -10.25 13.32 11.77
N GLY A 214 -9.23 12.51 11.47
CA GLY A 214 -9.34 11.13 10.99
C GLY A 214 -9.45 11.00 9.48
N VAL A 215 -9.29 9.78 8.96
CA VAL A 215 -9.07 9.50 7.53
C VAL A 215 -10.24 9.82 6.58
N LYS A 216 -11.47 9.91 7.09
CA LYS A 216 -12.65 10.22 6.25
C LYS A 216 -13.10 11.67 6.37
N PRO A 217 -13.30 12.21 7.58
CA PRO A 217 -13.76 13.60 7.74
C PRO A 217 -12.62 14.59 7.97
N GLY A 218 -11.35 14.15 7.94
CA GLY A 218 -10.22 14.94 8.39
C GLY A 218 -9.74 16.02 7.42
N TRP A 219 -8.63 16.62 7.80
CA TRP A 219 -7.97 17.74 7.12
C TRP A 219 -6.47 17.71 7.36
N GLN A 220 -5.72 18.47 6.56
CA GLN A 220 -4.31 18.69 6.77
C GLN A 220 -4.07 19.93 7.63
N THR A 221 -3.46 19.74 8.78
CA THR A 221 -2.96 20.80 9.66
C THR A 221 -1.45 21.00 9.46
N VAL A 222 -1.00 22.22 9.63
CA VAL A 222 0.42 22.56 9.77
C VAL A 222 0.63 23.28 11.08
N LEU A 223 1.63 22.83 11.82
CA LEU A 223 2.15 23.48 13.01
C LEU A 223 3.43 24.23 12.63
N ARG A 224 3.60 25.47 13.13
CA ARG A 224 4.77 26.30 12.86
C ARG A 224 5.38 26.85 14.15
N SER A 225 6.70 26.82 14.28
CA SER A 225 7.42 27.41 15.41
C SER A 225 8.82 27.85 15.03
N LYS A 226 9.39 28.81 15.77
CA LYS A 226 10.82 29.14 15.69
C LYS A 226 11.72 28.26 16.57
N ASN A 227 11.13 27.42 17.40
CA ASN A 227 11.83 26.47 18.24
C ASN A 227 11.29 25.06 17.97
N ILE A 228 12.18 24.09 17.82
CA ILE A 228 11.81 22.71 17.48
C ILE A 228 10.90 22.03 18.52
N TYR A 229 10.89 22.53 19.73
CA TYR A 229 10.00 22.08 20.82
C TYR A 229 8.75 22.95 20.99
N GLY A 230 8.55 23.96 20.15
CA GLY A 230 7.45 24.91 20.26
C GLY A 230 7.78 26.15 21.13
N PRO A 231 6.79 26.99 21.52
CA PRO A 231 5.36 26.76 21.26
C PRO A 231 4.99 26.78 19.79
N TRP A 232 3.95 26.03 19.41
CA TRP A 232 3.49 25.88 18.05
C TRP A 232 2.27 26.75 17.77
N GLU A 233 2.31 27.46 16.63
CA GLU A 233 1.13 28.03 15.99
C GLU A 233 0.50 26.96 15.08
N GLU A 234 -0.81 26.87 15.02
CA GLU A 234 -1.51 25.88 14.20
C GLU A 234 -2.38 26.50 13.12
N LYS A 235 -2.48 25.86 11.97
CA LYS A 235 -3.38 26.25 10.89
C LYS A 235 -3.83 25.04 10.08
N ILE A 236 -5.14 24.97 9.77
CA ILE A 236 -5.67 24.02 8.78
C ILE A 236 -5.36 24.62 7.40
N VAL A 237 -4.72 23.84 6.52
CA VAL A 237 -4.23 24.33 5.22
C VAL A 237 -4.84 23.60 4.02
N LEU A 238 -5.49 22.46 4.25
CA LEU A 238 -6.23 21.72 3.23
C LEU A 238 -7.37 20.94 3.88
N HIS A 239 -8.57 21.06 3.34
CA HIS A 239 -9.74 20.24 3.73
C HIS A 239 -10.52 19.82 2.48
N GLN A 240 -11.53 18.97 2.63
CA GLN A 240 -12.35 18.51 1.50
C GLN A 240 -12.94 19.68 0.67
N GLY A 241 -13.43 20.73 1.31
CA GLY A 241 -14.12 21.83 0.63
C GLY A 241 -15.33 21.35 -0.16
N ASN A 242 -15.45 21.82 -1.39
CA ASN A 242 -16.50 21.41 -2.33
C ASN A 242 -16.07 20.22 -3.22
N SER A 243 -14.86 19.70 -3.02
CA SER A 243 -14.36 18.58 -3.81
C SER A 243 -14.95 17.24 -3.34
N PRO A 244 -14.96 16.19 -4.18
CA PRO A 244 -15.31 14.83 -3.74
C PRO A 244 -14.19 14.14 -2.96
N VAL A 245 -13.01 14.77 -2.81
CA VAL A 245 -11.85 14.19 -2.12
C VAL A 245 -11.97 14.44 -0.63
N ASN A 246 -12.53 13.47 0.08
CA ASN A 246 -12.71 13.53 1.53
C ASN A 246 -11.38 13.33 2.27
N GLY A 247 -11.28 13.90 3.45
CA GLY A 247 -10.27 13.65 4.45
C GLY A 247 -8.84 13.60 3.93
N PRO A 248 -8.29 14.68 3.30
CA PRO A 248 -6.88 14.69 2.93
C PRO A 248 -6.04 14.31 4.14
N HIS A 249 -5.29 13.20 4.03
CA HIS A 249 -4.67 12.61 5.21
C HIS A 249 -3.30 12.04 4.87
N GLN A 250 -2.40 12.13 5.80
CA GLN A 250 -1.00 11.75 5.68
C GLN A 250 -0.37 12.03 4.31
N GLY A 251 0.67 12.84 4.30
CA GLY A 251 1.29 13.21 3.05
C GLY A 251 2.64 13.90 3.25
N ALA A 252 3.20 14.38 2.16
CA ALA A 252 4.51 14.99 2.13
C ALA A 252 4.50 16.27 1.29
N TRP A 253 5.19 17.29 1.78
CA TRP A 253 5.62 18.44 0.98
C TRP A 253 6.86 18.06 0.19
N VAL A 254 6.84 18.33 -1.11
CA VAL A 254 7.94 18.09 -2.05
C VAL A 254 8.09 19.31 -2.95
N ASP A 255 9.30 19.72 -3.25
CA ASP A 255 9.59 20.79 -4.19
C ASP A 255 10.02 20.25 -5.57
N THR A 256 10.02 21.14 -6.60
CA THR A 256 10.63 20.83 -7.91
C THR A 256 12.00 21.53 -8.04
N PRO A 257 12.87 21.10 -8.98
CA PRO A 257 14.12 21.80 -9.26
C PRO A 257 13.93 23.28 -9.60
N ASP A 258 12.80 23.66 -10.18
CA ASP A 258 12.46 25.05 -10.54
C ASP A 258 11.78 25.82 -9.40
N GLY A 259 11.67 25.22 -8.21
CA GLY A 259 11.18 25.87 -7.00
C GLY A 259 9.67 25.96 -6.87
N GLN A 260 8.91 25.11 -7.57
CA GLN A 260 7.50 24.90 -7.28
C GLN A 260 7.35 24.00 -6.06
N ASP A 261 6.28 24.20 -5.29
CA ASP A 261 5.94 23.37 -4.14
C ASP A 261 4.72 22.53 -4.46
N TRP A 262 4.73 21.26 -4.00
CA TRP A 262 3.67 20.28 -4.20
C TRP A 262 3.41 19.50 -2.93
N PHE A 263 2.19 19.00 -2.78
CA PHE A 263 1.78 18.20 -1.63
C PHE A 263 1.11 16.91 -2.07
N LEU A 264 1.67 15.77 -1.66
CA LEU A 264 1.04 14.46 -1.80
C LEU A 264 0.22 14.15 -0.55
N HIS A 265 -0.91 13.49 -0.73
CA HIS A 265 -1.71 12.94 0.37
C HIS A 265 -2.54 11.76 -0.11
N PHE A 266 -3.10 10.97 0.79
CA PHE A 266 -4.07 9.96 0.41
C PHE A 266 -5.52 10.41 0.64
N GLN A 267 -6.44 9.71 -0.03
CA GLN A 267 -7.87 9.66 0.23
C GLN A 267 -8.28 8.23 0.55
N ASP A 268 -9.04 7.99 1.62
CA ASP A 268 -9.63 6.68 1.94
C ASP A 268 -10.94 6.50 1.15
N VAL A 269 -10.95 5.61 0.18
CA VAL A 269 -12.10 5.31 -0.69
C VAL A 269 -12.74 3.94 -0.39
N GLY A 270 -12.40 3.33 0.72
CA GLY A 270 -13.01 2.06 1.13
C GLY A 270 -12.36 0.85 0.46
N ASN A 271 -13.03 0.20 -0.48
CA ASN A 271 -12.56 -1.07 -1.06
C ASN A 271 -11.26 -0.94 -1.85
N ALA A 272 -11.05 0.14 -2.58
CA ALA A 272 -9.77 0.40 -3.25
C ALA A 272 -8.66 0.83 -2.27
N GLY A 273 -9.00 1.07 -0.98
CA GLY A 273 -8.04 1.47 0.03
C GLY A 273 -7.71 2.96 -0.01
N ARG A 274 -6.44 3.31 0.17
CA ARG A 274 -5.97 4.68 0.28
C ARG A 274 -5.20 5.09 -0.97
N ILE A 275 -5.92 5.78 -1.85
CA ILE A 275 -5.42 6.25 -3.15
C ILE A 275 -4.68 7.57 -3.00
N VAL A 276 -3.65 7.81 -3.82
CA VAL A 276 -2.74 8.95 -3.67
C VAL A 276 -3.11 10.10 -4.59
N HIS A 277 -3.15 11.30 -4.03
CA HIS A 277 -3.41 12.56 -4.72
C HIS A 277 -2.19 13.47 -4.70
N LEU A 278 -2.07 14.33 -5.71
CA LEU A 278 -1.07 15.39 -5.82
C LEU A 278 -1.78 16.74 -5.86
N GLN A 279 -1.36 17.68 -5.02
CA GLN A 279 -1.93 19.02 -4.92
C GLN A 279 -0.87 20.08 -5.24
N PRO A 280 -1.20 21.15 -5.99
CA PRO A 280 -0.35 22.33 -6.05
C PRO A 280 -0.25 22.96 -4.67
N MET A 281 0.89 23.54 -4.36
CA MET A 281 1.14 24.22 -3.10
C MET A 281 1.97 25.49 -3.33
N HIS A 282 1.76 26.51 -2.53
CA HIS A 282 2.60 27.71 -2.50
C HIS A 282 2.65 28.28 -1.08
N TRP A 283 3.51 29.25 -0.83
CA TRP A 283 3.69 29.86 0.48
C TRP A 283 3.20 31.29 0.51
N GLU A 284 2.40 31.63 1.52
CA GLU A 284 1.92 32.97 1.81
C GLU A 284 2.17 33.33 3.28
N ASN A 285 2.95 34.40 3.55
CA ASN A 285 3.28 34.84 4.92
C ASN A 285 3.86 33.71 5.79
N ASP A 286 4.77 32.91 5.20
CA ASP A 286 5.37 31.72 5.82
C ASP A 286 4.34 30.66 6.28
N TRP A 287 3.20 30.56 5.60
CA TRP A 287 2.25 29.45 5.71
C TRP A 287 2.06 28.78 4.36
N PRO A 288 1.96 27.45 4.30
CA PRO A 288 1.61 26.76 3.06
C PRO A 288 0.13 26.96 2.76
N VAL A 289 -0.18 27.16 1.48
CA VAL A 289 -1.53 27.13 0.91
C VAL A 289 -1.55 25.95 -0.05
N ILE A 290 -2.38 24.95 0.23
CA ILE A 290 -2.42 23.68 -0.51
C ILE A 290 -3.72 23.57 -1.29
N GLY A 291 -3.63 23.11 -2.55
CA GLY A 291 -4.80 22.97 -3.43
C GLY A 291 -5.22 24.29 -4.07
N VAL A 292 -6.53 24.46 -4.26
CA VAL A 292 -7.13 25.62 -4.93
C VAL A 292 -8.25 26.20 -4.07
N ASN A 293 -8.86 27.33 -4.56
CA ASN A 293 -10.00 27.98 -3.94
C ASN A 293 -9.80 28.29 -2.44
N ALA A 294 -8.58 28.68 -2.07
CA ALA A 294 -8.23 28.87 -0.67
C ALA A 294 -9.02 30.03 -0.04
N VAL A 295 -9.57 29.77 1.13
CA VAL A 295 -10.19 30.76 2.01
C VAL A 295 -9.38 30.81 3.29
N ASP A 296 -8.89 32.01 3.67
CA ASP A 296 -8.01 32.20 4.83
C ASP A 296 -6.77 31.27 4.84
N GLY A 297 -6.29 30.91 3.62
CA GLY A 297 -5.13 30.05 3.41
C GLY A 297 -5.40 28.55 3.59
N CYS A 298 -6.66 28.12 3.67
CA CYS A 298 -7.06 26.73 3.63
C CYS A 298 -7.70 26.43 2.27
N GLY A 299 -7.05 25.57 1.47
CA GLY A 299 -7.55 25.20 0.14
C GLY A 299 -8.36 23.92 0.11
N GLU A 300 -8.76 23.52 -1.09
CA GLU A 300 -9.45 22.27 -1.38
C GLU A 300 -8.73 21.47 -2.49
N PRO A 301 -8.85 20.12 -2.53
CA PRO A 301 -8.15 19.29 -3.51
C PRO A 301 -8.57 19.56 -4.95
N VAL A 302 -7.59 19.50 -5.87
CA VAL A 302 -7.85 19.50 -7.32
C VAL A 302 -8.16 18.09 -7.82
N LEU A 303 -9.04 17.99 -8.83
CA LEU A 303 -9.29 16.74 -9.57
C LEU A 303 -8.45 16.67 -10.86
N ARG A 304 -8.17 17.81 -11.47
CA ARG A 304 -7.29 17.94 -12.63
C ARG A 304 -6.49 19.24 -12.51
N TYR A 305 -5.20 19.17 -12.85
CA TYR A 305 -4.33 20.33 -12.78
C TYR A 305 -3.18 20.23 -13.79
N LYS A 306 -2.42 21.30 -13.97
CA LYS A 306 -1.17 21.30 -14.75
C LYS A 306 -0.14 20.41 -14.04
N LYS A 307 0.62 19.66 -14.80
CA LYS A 307 1.75 18.88 -14.26
C LYS A 307 2.81 19.79 -13.62
N PRO A 308 3.56 19.27 -12.63
CA PRO A 308 4.74 19.95 -12.12
C PRO A 308 5.74 20.30 -13.24
N GLU A 309 6.33 21.48 -13.15
CA GLU A 309 7.44 21.87 -14.03
C GLU A 309 8.75 21.30 -13.47
N VAL A 310 9.32 20.35 -14.19
CA VAL A 310 10.52 19.61 -13.76
C VAL A 310 11.65 19.71 -14.78
N GLY A 311 11.54 20.67 -15.72
CA GLY A 311 12.57 20.97 -16.72
C GLY A 311 12.66 19.99 -17.89
N ALA A 312 11.95 18.86 -17.86
CA ALA A 312 11.94 17.86 -18.93
C ALA A 312 10.56 17.18 -19.05
N ALA A 313 10.29 16.59 -20.22
CA ALA A 313 9.14 15.71 -20.41
C ALA A 313 9.58 14.25 -20.19
N TYR A 314 8.79 13.52 -19.43
CA TYR A 314 9.02 12.11 -19.15
C TYR A 314 7.91 11.25 -19.75
N PRO A 315 8.20 9.98 -20.11
CA PRO A 315 7.20 9.05 -20.58
C PRO A 315 6.08 8.84 -19.56
N ILE A 316 4.88 8.60 -20.05
CA ILE A 316 3.76 8.16 -19.21
C ILE A 316 4.13 6.80 -18.63
N ASP A 317 4.07 6.69 -17.32
CA ASP A 317 4.38 5.48 -16.56
C ASP A 317 3.43 5.34 -15.35
N THR A 318 3.20 4.10 -14.92
CA THR A 318 2.35 3.79 -13.76
C THR A 318 2.77 2.42 -13.23
N PRO A 319 2.49 2.06 -11.96
CA PRO A 319 2.79 0.74 -11.45
C PRO A 319 2.26 -0.38 -12.35
N GLU A 320 3.00 -1.49 -12.41
CA GLU A 320 2.53 -2.68 -13.11
C GLU A 320 1.27 -3.23 -12.44
N ASP A 321 0.33 -3.72 -13.24
CA ASP A 321 -0.92 -4.31 -12.78
C ASP A 321 -1.15 -5.73 -13.32
N SER A 322 -0.64 -6.05 -14.49
CA SER A 322 -0.78 -7.36 -15.12
C SER A 322 0.56 -8.09 -15.20
N ASP A 323 0.56 -9.42 -15.19
CA ASP A 323 1.78 -10.23 -15.26
C ASP A 323 1.58 -11.45 -16.15
N PHE A 324 2.54 -11.71 -17.04
CA PHE A 324 2.63 -12.89 -17.92
C PHE A 324 3.73 -13.85 -17.48
N PHE A 325 4.32 -13.61 -16.33
CA PHE A 325 5.35 -14.44 -15.68
C PHE A 325 6.55 -14.78 -16.54
N GLU A 326 6.91 -13.89 -17.48
CA GLU A 326 8.04 -14.09 -18.41
C GLU A 326 9.42 -13.80 -17.78
N GLY A 327 9.45 -13.17 -16.60
CA GLY A 327 10.67 -12.83 -15.88
C GLY A 327 11.29 -14.00 -15.12
N ASP A 328 12.46 -13.76 -14.55
CA ASP A 328 13.15 -14.67 -13.63
C ASP A 328 12.77 -14.44 -12.15
N ARG A 329 11.95 -13.44 -11.89
CA ARG A 329 11.39 -13.07 -10.58
C ARG A 329 9.99 -12.50 -10.73
N LEU A 330 9.21 -12.58 -9.68
CA LEU A 330 7.90 -11.93 -9.61
C LEU A 330 8.03 -10.42 -9.82
N GLY A 331 7.08 -9.85 -10.54
CA GLY A 331 6.95 -8.40 -10.67
C GLY A 331 6.74 -7.72 -9.32
N LEU A 332 7.15 -6.45 -9.22
CA LEU A 332 7.08 -5.69 -7.96
C LEU A 332 5.66 -5.31 -7.53
N GLN A 333 4.65 -5.58 -8.35
CA GLN A 333 3.23 -5.44 -7.99
C GLN A 333 2.76 -6.54 -7.03
N TRP A 334 3.50 -7.64 -6.91
CA TRP A 334 3.11 -8.79 -6.09
C TRP A 334 3.57 -8.66 -4.64
N GLN A 335 2.70 -9.04 -3.72
CA GLN A 335 2.99 -9.22 -2.30
C GLN A 335 2.33 -10.51 -1.79
N TRP A 336 2.99 -11.17 -0.87
CA TRP A 336 2.43 -12.30 -0.14
C TRP A 336 1.64 -11.82 1.09
N ASN A 337 0.71 -12.63 1.52
CA ASN A 337 -0.15 -12.32 2.68
C ASN A 337 0.62 -12.33 4.03
N ALA A 338 1.83 -12.87 4.06
CA ALA A 338 2.72 -12.97 5.22
C ALA A 338 4.18 -13.07 4.75
N ASN A 339 5.14 -13.31 5.65
CA ASN A 339 6.52 -13.64 5.28
C ASN A 339 6.53 -14.86 4.35
N TYR A 340 6.98 -14.65 3.13
CA TYR A 340 6.96 -15.69 2.10
C TYR A 340 8.15 -16.64 2.25
N LYS A 341 8.02 -17.83 1.62
CA LYS A 341 9.10 -18.81 1.49
C LYS A 341 9.38 -19.06 0.01
N LYS A 342 10.67 -19.21 -0.31
CA LYS A 342 11.11 -19.41 -1.72
C LYS A 342 10.51 -20.67 -2.34
N GLU A 343 10.26 -21.69 -1.54
CA GLU A 343 9.67 -22.96 -1.96
C GLU A 343 8.17 -22.91 -2.28
N TRP A 344 7.54 -21.76 -2.15
CA TRP A 344 6.10 -21.62 -2.47
C TRP A 344 5.82 -21.51 -3.96
N TYR A 345 6.83 -21.09 -4.74
CA TYR A 345 6.66 -20.89 -6.17
C TYR A 345 7.97 -21.05 -6.95
N ASP A 346 7.81 -21.29 -8.24
CA ASP A 346 8.85 -21.14 -9.26
C ASP A 346 8.33 -20.31 -10.43
N LEU A 347 9.24 -19.66 -11.14
CA LEU A 347 8.97 -19.06 -12.45
C LEU A 347 9.73 -19.89 -13.50
N LYS A 348 8.99 -20.48 -14.41
CA LYS A 348 9.57 -21.39 -15.39
C LYS A 348 8.75 -21.41 -16.68
N ASP A 349 9.44 -21.37 -17.82
CA ASP A 349 8.87 -21.48 -19.15
C ASP A 349 7.74 -20.45 -19.44
N GLY A 350 7.82 -19.25 -18.83
CA GLY A 350 6.80 -18.20 -18.97
C GLY A 350 5.54 -18.48 -18.15
N GLN A 351 5.64 -19.22 -17.06
CA GLN A 351 4.53 -19.54 -16.15
C GLN A 351 4.96 -19.32 -14.68
N LEU A 352 3.99 -18.97 -13.87
CA LEU A 352 4.10 -19.04 -12.42
C LEU A 352 3.62 -20.41 -11.95
N LEU A 353 4.53 -21.18 -11.36
CA LEU A 353 4.20 -22.47 -10.74
C LEU A 353 4.00 -22.26 -9.23
N LEU A 354 2.79 -22.42 -8.73
CA LEU A 354 2.47 -22.35 -7.30
C LEU A 354 2.45 -23.77 -6.71
N HIS A 355 3.26 -23.99 -5.67
CA HIS A 355 3.31 -25.26 -4.93
C HIS A 355 2.29 -25.27 -3.81
N ALA A 356 1.38 -26.25 -3.82
CA ALA A 356 0.32 -26.36 -2.82
C ALA A 356 0.90 -26.62 -1.42
N GLN A 357 0.78 -25.63 -0.55
CA GLN A 357 1.26 -25.70 0.83
C GLN A 357 0.24 -26.37 1.74
N THR A 358 0.72 -27.17 2.70
CA THR A 358 -0.16 -27.82 3.68
C THR A 358 -0.93 -26.77 4.49
N ALA A 359 -2.23 -26.91 4.55
CA ALA A 359 -3.13 -26.07 5.34
C ALA A 359 -4.10 -26.95 6.15
N ASP A 360 -4.42 -26.54 7.37
CA ASP A 360 -5.51 -27.15 8.13
C ASP A 360 -6.84 -26.80 7.40
N PRO A 361 -7.69 -27.80 7.07
CA PRO A 361 -8.97 -27.54 6.40
C PRO A 361 -9.93 -26.64 7.19
N LYS A 362 -9.66 -26.39 8.47
CA LYS A 362 -10.42 -25.43 9.29
C LYS A 362 -9.89 -24.01 9.20
N THR A 363 -8.68 -23.81 8.67
CA THR A 363 -8.11 -22.47 8.51
C THR A 363 -8.87 -21.71 7.43
N GLN A 364 -9.32 -20.50 7.76
CA GLN A 364 -9.95 -19.61 6.78
C GLN A 364 -8.93 -19.16 5.75
N LEU A 365 -9.38 -18.92 4.52
CA LEU A 365 -8.48 -18.54 3.43
C LEU A 365 -7.73 -17.23 3.71
N CYS A 366 -8.34 -16.28 4.43
CA CYS A 366 -7.68 -15.03 4.81
C CYS A 366 -6.46 -15.23 5.74
N ASP A 367 -6.39 -16.35 6.47
CA ASP A 367 -5.30 -16.69 7.39
C ASP A 367 -4.22 -17.56 6.74
N ILE A 368 -4.35 -17.84 5.45
CA ILE A 368 -3.36 -18.57 4.67
C ILE A 368 -2.21 -17.64 4.26
N SER A 369 -0.98 -18.02 4.58
CA SER A 369 0.21 -17.20 4.36
C SER A 369 0.59 -17.08 2.88
N ASN A 370 0.46 -18.14 2.11
CA ASN A 370 0.88 -18.23 0.71
C ASN A 370 -0.20 -17.79 -0.30
N LEU A 371 -0.95 -16.74 0.03
CA LEU A 371 -1.74 -16.01 -0.97
C LEU A 371 -0.81 -15.00 -1.65
N LEU A 372 -0.69 -15.08 -2.96
CA LEU A 372 0.06 -14.14 -3.79
C LEU A 372 -0.89 -13.09 -4.33
N LEU A 373 -0.74 -11.84 -3.90
CA LEU A 373 -1.77 -10.81 -3.99
C LEU A 373 -1.28 -9.57 -4.73
N GLN A 374 -2.18 -8.91 -5.44
CA GLN A 374 -2.03 -7.56 -6.00
C GLN A 374 -3.16 -6.65 -5.48
N LYS A 375 -2.88 -5.36 -5.35
CA LYS A 375 -3.85 -4.32 -4.98
C LYS A 375 -4.80 -4.05 -6.15
N TRP A 376 -6.02 -3.65 -5.87
CA TRP A 376 -6.96 -3.21 -6.91
C TRP A 376 -6.41 -2.02 -7.68
N PRO A 377 -6.38 -2.08 -9.04
CA PRO A 377 -5.76 -1.04 -9.88
C PRO A 377 -6.75 0.02 -10.37
N ALA A 378 -8.05 -0.17 -10.20
CA ALA A 378 -9.10 0.70 -10.73
C ALA A 378 -10.43 0.45 -9.98
N PRO A 379 -11.45 1.34 -10.11
CA PRO A 379 -12.77 1.14 -9.49
C PRO A 379 -13.60 0.03 -10.13
N GLU A 380 -13.42 -0.20 -11.43
CA GLU A 380 -14.14 -1.23 -12.20
C GLU A 380 -13.17 -1.93 -13.13
N PHE A 381 -13.17 -3.26 -13.11
CA PHE A 381 -12.26 -4.07 -13.90
C PHE A 381 -12.68 -5.55 -13.94
N SER A 382 -12.05 -6.29 -14.83
CA SER A 382 -12.00 -7.75 -14.75
C SER A 382 -10.57 -8.23 -14.49
N THR A 383 -10.44 -9.28 -13.69
CA THR A 383 -9.18 -10.00 -13.46
C THR A 383 -9.31 -11.37 -14.09
N THR A 384 -8.37 -11.76 -14.95
CA THR A 384 -8.41 -13.07 -15.63
C THR A 384 -7.09 -13.82 -15.45
N THR A 385 -7.18 -15.12 -15.20
CA THR A 385 -6.05 -16.05 -15.13
C THR A 385 -6.37 -17.36 -15.84
N CYS A 386 -5.35 -18.03 -16.37
CA CYS A 386 -5.43 -19.40 -16.88
C CYS A 386 -4.58 -20.30 -15.99
N LEU A 387 -5.19 -21.35 -15.41
CA LEU A 387 -4.52 -22.28 -14.54
C LEU A 387 -4.47 -23.68 -15.18
N HIS A 388 -3.30 -24.33 -15.10
CA HIS A 388 -3.04 -25.71 -15.49
C HIS A 388 -3.04 -26.61 -14.25
N LEU A 389 -3.87 -27.62 -14.23
CA LEU A 389 -4.25 -28.41 -13.06
C LEU A 389 -3.66 -29.85 -13.06
N GLU A 390 -2.92 -30.21 -14.10
CA GLU A 390 -2.42 -31.59 -14.32
C GLU A 390 -1.58 -32.11 -13.14
N GLN A 391 -0.84 -31.18 -12.49
CA GLN A 391 0.04 -31.53 -11.38
C GLN A 391 -0.61 -31.47 -10.00
N MET A 392 -1.91 -31.14 -9.93
CA MET A 392 -2.65 -31.20 -8.66
C MET A 392 -2.70 -32.63 -8.12
N LYS A 393 -2.55 -32.77 -6.80
CA LYS A 393 -2.72 -34.00 -6.04
C LYS A 393 -4.01 -33.98 -5.23
N ASP A 394 -4.40 -35.14 -4.70
CA ASP A 394 -5.56 -35.21 -3.81
C ASP A 394 -5.33 -34.35 -2.56
N GLY A 395 -6.35 -33.57 -2.21
CA GLY A 395 -6.30 -32.56 -1.15
C GLY A 395 -5.93 -31.16 -1.62
N ASP A 396 -5.44 -31.01 -2.86
CA ASP A 396 -5.09 -29.69 -3.37
C ASP A 396 -6.33 -28.83 -3.67
N VAL A 397 -6.21 -27.55 -3.35
CA VAL A 397 -7.17 -26.50 -3.66
C VAL A 397 -6.40 -25.30 -4.20
N ALA A 398 -6.74 -24.86 -5.40
CA ALA A 398 -6.07 -23.73 -6.03
C ALA A 398 -7.05 -22.86 -6.81
N GLY A 399 -6.77 -21.56 -6.94
CA GLY A 399 -7.65 -20.66 -7.67
C GLY A 399 -7.31 -19.19 -7.51
N LEU A 400 -8.33 -18.36 -7.83
CA LEU A 400 -8.30 -16.91 -7.74
C LEU A 400 -9.03 -16.46 -6.47
N VAL A 401 -8.38 -15.61 -5.67
CA VAL A 401 -8.91 -15.01 -4.44
C VAL A 401 -9.03 -13.51 -4.57
N SER A 402 -10.08 -12.93 -3.99
CA SER A 402 -10.22 -11.50 -3.74
C SER A 402 -10.34 -11.28 -2.25
N LEU A 403 -9.25 -10.80 -1.65
CA LEU A 403 -9.03 -10.68 -0.21
C LEU A 403 -9.32 -9.26 0.28
N GLY A 404 -10.31 -9.11 1.12
CA GLY A 404 -10.65 -7.89 1.85
C GLY A 404 -11.16 -8.22 3.24
N GLY A 405 -11.94 -7.34 3.84
CA GLY A 405 -12.65 -7.64 5.09
C GLY A 405 -13.63 -8.79 4.89
N CYS A 406 -14.47 -8.70 3.86
CA CYS A 406 -15.16 -9.82 3.29
C CYS A 406 -14.34 -10.33 2.09
N TYR A 407 -13.93 -11.59 2.11
CA TYR A 407 -13.19 -12.20 1.01
C TYR A 407 -14.05 -13.22 0.25
N THR A 408 -13.65 -13.46 -0.99
CA THR A 408 -14.22 -14.54 -1.82
C THR A 408 -13.14 -15.15 -2.70
N ALA A 409 -13.28 -16.43 -3.00
CA ALA A 409 -12.39 -17.11 -3.93
C ALA A 409 -13.18 -18.10 -4.77
N LEU A 410 -12.75 -18.27 -6.03
CA LEU A 410 -13.16 -19.39 -6.87
C LEU A 410 -11.98 -20.34 -7.01
N ALA A 411 -12.19 -21.61 -6.68
CA ALA A 411 -11.13 -22.59 -6.64
C ALA A 411 -11.55 -23.93 -7.24
N VAL A 412 -10.55 -24.66 -7.74
CA VAL A 412 -10.65 -26.09 -8.04
C VAL A 412 -10.10 -26.87 -6.85
N GLN A 413 -10.82 -27.88 -6.41
CA GLN A 413 -10.39 -28.85 -5.42
C GLN A 413 -10.27 -30.22 -6.06
N LYS A 414 -9.21 -30.99 -5.73
CA LYS A 414 -9.03 -32.40 -6.17
C LYS A 414 -9.16 -33.34 -4.98
N ILE A 415 -10.07 -34.30 -5.08
CA ILE A 415 -10.31 -35.35 -4.06
C ILE A 415 -10.57 -36.68 -4.77
N ASN A 416 -9.87 -37.74 -4.37
CA ASN A 416 -9.98 -39.09 -4.94
C ASN A 416 -9.85 -39.09 -6.47
N GLY A 417 -8.92 -38.30 -7.00
CA GLY A 417 -8.65 -38.15 -8.43
C GLY A 417 -9.69 -37.34 -9.21
N LYS A 418 -10.74 -36.83 -8.57
CA LYS A 418 -11.78 -35.99 -9.21
C LYS A 418 -11.59 -34.53 -8.84
N MET A 419 -11.80 -33.67 -9.81
CA MET A 419 -11.79 -32.20 -9.61
C MET A 419 -13.21 -31.66 -9.50
N SER A 420 -13.41 -30.67 -8.63
CA SER A 420 -14.67 -29.96 -8.46
C SER A 420 -14.41 -28.46 -8.22
N LEU A 421 -15.36 -27.65 -8.66
CA LEU A 421 -15.38 -26.20 -8.40
C LEU A 421 -16.03 -25.92 -7.06
N GLN A 422 -15.46 -24.95 -6.35
CA GLN A 422 -16.05 -24.38 -5.13
C GLN A 422 -15.85 -22.87 -5.07
N GLN A 423 -16.84 -22.18 -4.53
CA GLN A 423 -16.68 -20.79 -4.07
C GLN A 423 -16.49 -20.79 -2.58
N ARG A 424 -15.48 -20.04 -2.09
CA ARG A 424 -15.26 -19.77 -0.68
C ARG A 424 -15.59 -18.32 -0.39
N THR A 425 -16.31 -18.06 0.69
CA THR A 425 -16.62 -16.72 1.17
C THR A 425 -16.49 -16.67 2.68
N GLY A 426 -15.95 -15.59 3.21
CA GLY A 426 -15.80 -15.42 4.65
C GLY A 426 -15.50 -13.97 5.01
N ASN A 427 -15.35 -13.74 6.31
CA ASN A 427 -15.00 -12.44 6.85
C ASN A 427 -13.87 -12.61 7.89
N TRP A 428 -12.77 -11.91 7.70
CA TRP A 428 -11.57 -12.07 8.54
C TRP A 428 -11.78 -11.77 10.04
N THR A 429 -12.86 -11.10 10.41
CA THR A 429 -13.22 -10.85 11.82
C THR A 429 -14.14 -11.90 12.42
N LYS A 430 -14.56 -12.90 11.62
CA LYS A 430 -15.49 -13.95 12.03
C LYS A 430 -14.94 -15.31 11.58
N ASP A 431 -15.17 -16.31 12.36
CA ASP A 431 -14.87 -17.70 12.00
C ASP A 431 -16.10 -18.32 11.27
N ASP A 432 -16.34 -17.85 10.04
CA ASP A 432 -17.57 -18.13 9.27
C ASP A 432 -17.33 -18.44 7.79
N GLU A 433 -16.17 -18.98 7.41
CA GLU A 433 -15.93 -19.35 6.01
C GLU A 433 -16.96 -20.37 5.49
N VAL A 434 -17.68 -19.99 4.44
CA VAL A 434 -18.63 -20.84 3.74
C VAL A 434 -18.00 -21.37 2.45
N ARG A 435 -18.09 -22.68 2.24
CA ARG A 435 -17.61 -23.38 1.04
C ARG A 435 -18.81 -23.93 0.28
N THR A 436 -19.09 -23.36 -0.88
CA THR A 436 -20.21 -23.75 -1.75
C THR A 436 -19.68 -24.54 -2.92
N GLY A 437 -20.07 -25.82 -3.04
CA GLY A 437 -19.77 -26.65 -4.20
C GLY A 437 -20.53 -26.16 -5.44
N LEU A 438 -19.84 -26.10 -6.58
CA LEU A 438 -20.36 -25.57 -7.83
C LEU A 438 -20.41 -26.61 -8.96
N GLY A 439 -20.07 -27.87 -8.67
CA GLY A 439 -20.11 -29.00 -9.62
C GLY A 439 -18.74 -29.57 -9.93
N GLU A 440 -18.74 -30.65 -10.73
CA GLU A 440 -17.50 -31.31 -11.19
C GLU A 440 -16.79 -30.45 -12.25
N TRP A 441 -15.46 -30.53 -12.27
CA TRP A 441 -14.60 -29.93 -13.29
C TRP A 441 -13.82 -31.05 -13.99
N ASN A 442 -13.97 -31.16 -15.32
CA ASN A 442 -13.45 -32.29 -16.09
C ASN A 442 -12.37 -31.87 -17.11
N SER A 443 -11.67 -30.77 -16.88
CA SER A 443 -10.59 -30.29 -17.73
C SER A 443 -9.33 -30.05 -16.89
N ASP A 444 -8.18 -30.33 -17.47
CA ASP A 444 -6.89 -30.01 -16.85
C ASP A 444 -6.52 -28.53 -16.97
N VAL A 445 -7.33 -27.72 -17.64
CA VAL A 445 -7.15 -26.27 -17.78
C VAL A 445 -8.43 -25.57 -17.33
N ILE A 446 -8.28 -24.48 -16.60
CA ILE A 446 -9.37 -23.59 -16.21
C ILE A 446 -9.00 -22.12 -16.43
N TYR A 447 -9.90 -21.42 -17.09
CA TYR A 447 -9.89 -19.96 -17.14
C TYR A 447 -10.83 -19.44 -16.07
N ILE A 448 -10.30 -18.60 -15.17
CA ILE A 448 -11.06 -17.94 -14.12
C ILE A 448 -11.01 -16.44 -14.39
N GLN A 449 -12.17 -15.82 -14.48
CA GLN A 449 -12.33 -14.38 -14.52
C GLN A 449 -13.16 -13.93 -13.33
N MET A 450 -12.76 -12.84 -12.69
CA MET A 450 -13.57 -12.11 -11.73
C MET A 450 -13.83 -10.71 -12.28
N LYS A 451 -15.07 -10.24 -12.21
CA LYS A 451 -15.45 -8.86 -12.50
C LYS A 451 -15.71 -8.11 -11.22
N VAL A 452 -15.18 -6.89 -11.13
CA VAL A 452 -15.47 -5.93 -10.07
C VAL A 452 -16.26 -4.78 -10.66
N GLU A 453 -17.49 -4.60 -10.20
CA GLU A 453 -18.39 -3.56 -10.65
C GLU A 453 -18.73 -2.63 -9.49
N LYS A 454 -18.81 -1.32 -9.78
CA LYS A 454 -19.13 -0.26 -8.81
C LYS A 454 -18.24 -0.31 -7.57
N GLU A 455 -16.96 -0.68 -7.77
CA GLU A 455 -15.97 -0.76 -6.68
C GLU A 455 -16.40 -1.67 -5.51
N THR A 456 -17.35 -2.57 -5.75
CA THR A 456 -17.99 -3.34 -4.68
C THR A 456 -18.34 -4.77 -5.07
N TYR A 457 -18.98 -4.99 -6.21
CA TYR A 457 -19.57 -6.27 -6.54
C TYR A 457 -18.60 -7.17 -7.30
N ARG A 458 -18.35 -8.37 -6.75
CA ARG A 458 -17.44 -9.37 -7.33
C ARG A 458 -18.24 -10.56 -7.86
N THR A 459 -18.10 -10.84 -9.14
CA THR A 459 -18.76 -11.97 -9.81
C THR A 459 -17.73 -12.80 -10.55
N PHE A 460 -17.77 -14.12 -10.37
CA PHE A 460 -16.87 -15.06 -11.03
C PHE A 460 -17.45 -15.63 -12.30
N TYR A 461 -16.54 -15.92 -13.24
CA TYR A 461 -16.80 -16.61 -14.49
C TYR A 461 -15.74 -17.69 -14.69
N VAL A 462 -16.11 -18.83 -15.28
CA VAL A 462 -15.19 -19.93 -15.61
C VAL A 462 -15.43 -20.45 -17.01
N GLY A 463 -14.39 -20.99 -17.60
CA GLY A 463 -14.44 -21.66 -18.90
C GLY A 463 -13.23 -22.54 -19.14
N THR A 464 -13.27 -23.37 -20.16
CA THR A 464 -12.13 -24.13 -20.68
C THR A 464 -11.32 -23.33 -21.70
N THR A 465 -11.85 -22.20 -22.15
CA THR A 465 -11.19 -21.17 -22.99
C THR A 465 -11.64 -19.78 -22.55
N GLU A 466 -10.93 -18.73 -22.98
CA GLU A 466 -11.34 -17.34 -22.71
C GLU A 466 -12.69 -16.96 -23.32
N GLU A 467 -13.03 -17.55 -24.47
CA GLU A 467 -14.24 -17.22 -25.24
C GLU A 467 -15.49 -17.88 -24.67
N ASN A 468 -15.35 -18.91 -23.84
CA ASN A 468 -16.49 -19.66 -23.31
C ASN A 468 -16.76 -19.45 -21.82
N LEU A 469 -16.29 -18.34 -21.26
CA LEU A 469 -16.50 -17.99 -19.85
C LEU A 469 -17.99 -17.87 -19.51
N GLN A 470 -18.44 -18.60 -18.49
CA GLN A 470 -19.81 -18.59 -17.98
C GLN A 470 -19.83 -18.13 -16.52
N PRO A 471 -20.83 -17.36 -16.10
CA PRO A 471 -20.96 -16.93 -14.70
C PRO A 471 -21.13 -18.15 -13.79
N VAL A 472 -20.50 -18.10 -12.61
CA VAL A 472 -20.53 -19.19 -11.65
C VAL A 472 -20.52 -18.66 -10.22
N GLY A 473 -21.19 -19.38 -9.31
CA GLY A 473 -21.28 -19.00 -7.91
C GLY A 473 -22.21 -17.81 -7.67
N GLN A 474 -22.02 -17.18 -6.53
CA GLN A 474 -22.82 -16.02 -6.10
C GLN A 474 -21.97 -14.75 -6.18
N MET A 475 -22.62 -13.62 -6.48
CA MET A 475 -22.04 -12.31 -6.34
C MET A 475 -21.74 -12.03 -4.87
N VAL A 476 -20.57 -11.46 -4.56
CA VAL A 476 -20.13 -11.12 -3.21
C VAL A 476 -19.74 -9.64 -3.14
N GLU A 477 -20.30 -8.94 -2.17
CA GLU A 477 -19.90 -7.56 -1.90
C GLU A 477 -18.52 -7.50 -1.24
N ALA A 478 -17.64 -6.64 -1.74
CA ALA A 478 -16.36 -6.36 -1.13
C ALA A 478 -16.52 -5.49 0.11
N THR A 479 -15.68 -5.69 1.09
CA THR A 479 -15.44 -4.75 2.18
C THR A 479 -13.93 -4.60 2.38
N PRO A 480 -13.42 -3.42 2.74
CA PRO A 480 -12.00 -3.23 2.93
C PRO A 480 -11.49 -4.04 4.13
N GLY A 481 -10.21 -4.39 4.09
CA GLY A 481 -9.51 -4.94 5.24
C GLY A 481 -9.27 -3.87 6.33
N ARG A 482 -8.51 -4.22 7.35
CA ARG A 482 -8.22 -3.25 8.41
C ARG A 482 -7.16 -2.26 7.91
N TRP A 483 -7.60 -1.06 7.53
CA TRP A 483 -6.78 0.04 6.99
C TRP A 483 -6.12 -0.26 5.63
N VAL A 484 -6.56 -1.30 4.95
CA VAL A 484 -6.06 -1.69 3.62
C VAL A 484 -7.22 -1.92 2.67
N GLY A 485 -6.98 -1.66 1.39
CA GLY A 485 -7.89 -2.01 0.31
C GLY A 485 -7.96 -3.52 0.05
N VAL A 486 -8.88 -3.89 -0.81
CA VAL A 486 -9.03 -5.26 -1.32
C VAL A 486 -7.87 -5.59 -2.26
N LYS A 487 -7.46 -6.84 -2.27
CA LYS A 487 -6.40 -7.39 -3.13
C LYS A 487 -6.90 -8.62 -3.82
N ASP A 488 -6.49 -8.80 -5.07
CA ASP A 488 -6.78 -10.01 -5.83
C ASP A 488 -5.52 -10.82 -6.05
N GLY A 489 -5.64 -12.14 -6.18
CA GLY A 489 -4.46 -12.94 -6.39
C GLY A 489 -4.72 -14.43 -6.55
N LEU A 490 -3.66 -15.19 -6.46
CA LEU A 490 -3.61 -16.63 -6.67
C LEU A 490 -3.17 -17.36 -5.41
N PHE A 491 -3.61 -18.61 -5.28
CA PHE A 491 -3.19 -19.47 -4.19
C PHE A 491 -3.22 -20.96 -4.58
N ALA A 492 -2.41 -21.75 -3.89
CA ALA A 492 -2.45 -23.20 -3.93
C ALA A 492 -2.16 -23.76 -2.53
N ILE A 493 -3.07 -24.59 -2.01
CA ILE A 493 -2.94 -25.22 -0.68
C ILE A 493 -3.31 -26.70 -0.77
N ASN A 494 -2.86 -27.53 0.20
CA ASN A 494 -3.29 -28.91 0.37
C ASN A 494 -3.95 -29.08 1.74
N GLU A 495 -5.21 -29.48 1.77
CA GLU A 495 -6.04 -29.62 2.97
C GLU A 495 -6.05 -31.05 3.56
N GLN A 496 -5.29 -32.00 2.99
CA GLN A 496 -5.19 -33.36 3.50
C GLN A 496 -3.89 -33.65 4.27
N GLY A 497 -3.06 -32.60 4.53
CA GLY A 497 -1.84 -32.73 5.31
C GLY A 497 -0.68 -33.44 4.61
N ALA A 498 -0.81 -33.76 3.33
CA ALA A 498 0.24 -34.34 2.50
C ALA A 498 1.03 -33.24 1.79
N ALA A 499 2.22 -33.59 1.28
CA ALA A 499 2.91 -32.72 0.33
C ALA A 499 2.05 -32.57 -0.92
N GLY A 500 1.59 -31.35 -1.18
CA GLY A 500 0.72 -31.03 -2.30
C GLY A 500 1.40 -31.22 -3.65
N GLY A 501 0.64 -31.03 -4.71
CA GLY A 501 1.11 -30.87 -6.07
C GLY A 501 1.43 -29.40 -6.37
N SER A 502 1.22 -29.03 -7.61
CA SER A 502 1.39 -27.64 -8.06
C SER A 502 0.35 -27.26 -9.12
N VAL A 503 0.19 -25.97 -9.30
CA VAL A 503 -0.66 -25.36 -10.32
C VAL A 503 0.16 -24.31 -11.06
N ALA A 504 0.16 -24.37 -12.40
CA ALA A 504 0.83 -23.36 -13.21
C ALA A 504 -0.18 -22.32 -13.69
N ALA A 505 0.20 -21.03 -13.62
CA ALA A 505 -0.55 -19.93 -14.17
C ALA A 505 0.20 -19.31 -15.36
N ASP A 506 -0.50 -19.16 -16.50
CA ASP A 506 0.09 -18.52 -17.69
C ASP A 506 0.18 -17.01 -17.55
N TYR A 507 -0.78 -16.41 -16.86
CA TYR A 507 -0.87 -14.97 -16.67
C TYR A 507 -1.86 -14.62 -15.55
N PHE A 508 -1.74 -13.38 -15.10
CA PHE A 508 -2.72 -12.70 -14.26
C PHE A 508 -2.92 -11.29 -14.83
N VAL A 509 -4.09 -11.00 -15.37
CA VAL A 509 -4.30 -9.81 -16.19
C VAL A 509 -5.54 -9.06 -15.75
N TYR A 510 -5.38 -7.75 -15.58
CA TYR A 510 -6.50 -6.81 -15.41
C TYR A 510 -6.90 -6.20 -16.74
N GLN A 511 -8.21 -5.98 -16.93
CA GLN A 511 -8.79 -5.33 -18.11
C GLN A 511 -9.98 -4.47 -17.70
N SER A 512 -10.18 -3.36 -18.42
CA SER A 512 -11.39 -2.53 -18.27
C SER A 512 -12.65 -3.35 -18.64
N LEU A 513 -13.75 -3.08 -17.93
CA LEU A 513 -15.06 -3.68 -18.21
C LEU A 513 -15.68 -3.10 -19.46
#